data_a88920815773808382e20bbae13a3069
#
_entry.id   a88920815773808382e20bbae13a3069
#
_cell.length_a   1.000
_cell.length_b   1.000
_cell.length_c   1.000
_cell.angle_alpha   90.00
_cell.angle_beta   90.00
_cell.angle_gamma   90.00
#
_symmetry.space_group_name_H-M   'P 1'
#
loop_
_entity.id
_entity.type
_entity.pdbx_description
1 polymer ?
#
loop_
_entity_poly.entity_id
_entity_poly.type
_entity_poly.pdbx_seq_one_letter_code
_entity_poly.pdbx_strand_id
1 'polypeptide(L)'
;MNIRTVPFDHPDAVKLNDEVQEEYRRRYGDGGDATVLHPDDFRPPNGLFLIAYDEQDRPVATGGWRAQDENDEGNQDGDAELKRMFVIEQCRGLGLARRILALLEEDARAAGRTRMVLETGDQQPEAVALYGSSGYDRCGKFGYYRFHENSICMAKQL
;
A
#
# COMPACT_ATOMS: atom_id res chain seq x y z
N MET A 1 14.17 -5.42 -13.23
CA MET A 1 12.72 -5.33 -12.95
C MET A 1 12.18 -4.02 -13.46
N ASN A 2 11.05 -4.07 -14.14
CA ASN A 2 10.42 -2.89 -14.74
C ASN A 2 9.16 -2.54 -13.93
N ILE A 3 9.08 -1.31 -13.42
CA ILE A 3 7.92 -0.85 -12.65
C ILE A 3 7.07 0.03 -13.56
N ARG A 4 5.80 -0.34 -13.71
CA ARG A 4 4.85 0.33 -14.61
C ARG A 4 3.62 0.80 -13.86
N THR A 5 3.06 1.94 -14.30
CA THR A 5 1.74 2.38 -13.87
C THR A 5 0.68 1.55 -14.61
N VAL A 6 -0.25 0.97 -13.86
CA VAL A 6 -1.37 0.22 -14.43
C VAL A 6 -2.66 0.61 -13.72
N PRO A 7 -3.83 0.46 -14.37
CA PRO A 7 -5.11 0.62 -13.69
C PRO A 7 -5.26 -0.43 -12.56
N PHE A 8 -5.94 -0.04 -11.49
CA PHE A 8 -6.18 -0.94 -10.36
C PHE A 8 -6.99 -2.18 -10.76
N ASP A 9 -7.84 -2.07 -11.77
CA ASP A 9 -8.65 -3.18 -12.31
C ASP A 9 -7.97 -3.93 -13.47
N HIS A 10 -6.71 -3.63 -13.77
CA HIS A 10 -5.93 -4.40 -14.75
C HIS A 10 -5.83 -5.86 -14.30
N PRO A 11 -5.89 -6.85 -15.23
CA PRO A 11 -5.81 -8.27 -14.87
C PRO A 11 -4.61 -8.64 -13.99
N ASP A 12 -3.44 -8.05 -14.24
CA ASP A 12 -2.25 -8.28 -13.43
C ASP A 12 -2.41 -7.71 -12.00
N ALA A 13 -3.09 -6.57 -11.87
CA ALA A 13 -3.40 -6.00 -10.57
C ALA A 13 -4.38 -6.88 -9.80
N VAL A 14 -5.42 -7.37 -10.46
CA VAL A 14 -6.39 -8.29 -9.86
C VAL A 14 -5.68 -9.55 -9.36
N LYS A 15 -4.80 -10.13 -10.18
CA LYS A 15 -4.04 -11.33 -9.80
C LYS A 15 -3.22 -11.10 -8.54
N LEU A 16 -2.44 -10.02 -8.47
CA LEU A 16 -1.59 -9.73 -7.31
C LEU A 16 -2.43 -9.34 -6.08
N ASN A 17 -3.54 -8.64 -6.27
CA ASN A 17 -4.45 -8.33 -5.18
C ASN A 17 -5.10 -9.58 -4.59
N ASP A 18 -5.46 -10.55 -5.41
CA ASP A 18 -5.96 -11.84 -4.92
C ASP A 18 -4.90 -12.58 -4.11
N GLU A 19 -3.64 -12.55 -4.56
CA GLU A 19 -2.53 -13.17 -3.84
C GLU A 19 -2.27 -12.51 -2.48
N VAL A 20 -2.30 -11.18 -2.40
CA VAL A 20 -2.10 -10.47 -1.12
C VAL A 20 -3.26 -10.69 -0.17
N GLN A 21 -4.48 -10.75 -0.66
CA GLN A 21 -5.65 -11.07 0.16
C GLN A 21 -5.53 -12.48 0.75
N GLU A 22 -5.05 -13.45 -0.03
CA GLU A 22 -4.81 -14.81 0.44
C GLU A 22 -3.74 -14.82 1.54
N GLU A 23 -2.68 -14.03 1.41
CA GLU A 23 -1.66 -13.90 2.45
C GLU A 23 -2.26 -13.32 3.74
N TYR A 24 -3.13 -12.32 3.65
CA TYR A 24 -3.82 -11.76 4.81
C TYR A 24 -4.70 -12.79 5.50
N ARG A 25 -5.43 -13.62 4.76
CA ARG A 25 -6.24 -14.72 5.33
C ARG A 25 -5.36 -15.70 6.09
N ARG A 26 -4.20 -16.05 5.56
CA ARG A 26 -3.26 -16.96 6.24
C ARG A 26 -2.71 -16.35 7.53
N ARG A 27 -2.44 -15.04 7.54
CA ARG A 27 -1.83 -14.37 8.71
C ARG A 27 -2.84 -14.02 9.79
N TYR A 28 -4.05 -13.66 9.43
CA TYR A 28 -5.05 -13.15 10.38
C TYR A 28 -6.24 -14.09 10.57
N GLY A 29 -6.40 -15.09 9.74
CA GLY A 29 -7.46 -16.08 9.86
C GLY A 29 -8.87 -15.57 9.54
N ASP A 30 -8.98 -14.45 8.82
CA ASP A 30 -10.25 -13.81 8.45
C ASP A 30 -10.43 -13.73 6.94
N GLY A 31 -11.33 -12.88 6.46
CA GLY A 31 -11.65 -12.71 5.05
C GLY A 31 -10.64 -11.86 4.25
N GLY A 32 -9.52 -11.46 4.84
CA GLY A 32 -8.57 -10.53 4.23
C GLY A 32 -8.89 -9.08 4.55
N ASP A 33 -8.34 -8.15 3.77
CA ASP A 33 -8.61 -6.72 3.95
C ASP A 33 -10.00 -6.38 3.38
N ALA A 34 -10.90 -5.94 4.26
CA ALA A 34 -12.28 -5.59 3.91
C ALA A 34 -12.46 -4.13 3.52
N THR A 35 -11.40 -3.33 3.50
CA THR A 35 -11.45 -1.92 3.09
C THR A 35 -11.98 -1.81 1.67
N VAL A 36 -12.96 -0.94 1.44
CA VAL A 36 -13.53 -0.73 0.11
C VAL A 36 -12.59 0.11 -0.73
N LEU A 37 -12.14 -0.44 -1.86
CA LEU A 37 -11.26 0.22 -2.82
C LEU A 37 -11.93 0.25 -4.19
N HIS A 38 -11.84 1.40 -4.88
CA HIS A 38 -12.38 1.58 -6.21
C HIS A 38 -11.25 1.87 -7.21
N PRO A 39 -11.36 1.43 -8.49
CA PRO A 39 -10.33 1.71 -9.49
C PRO A 39 -10.01 3.20 -9.63
N ASP A 40 -11.01 4.07 -9.53
CA ASP A 40 -10.84 5.52 -9.64
C ASP A 40 -9.99 6.11 -8.50
N ASP A 41 -9.93 5.46 -7.34
CA ASP A 41 -9.12 5.89 -6.20
C ASP A 41 -7.63 5.93 -6.56
N PHE A 42 -7.21 5.10 -7.50
CA PHE A 42 -5.80 4.93 -7.88
C PHE A 42 -5.47 5.55 -9.24
N ARG A 43 -6.31 6.45 -9.73
CA ARG A 43 -6.05 7.19 -10.98
C ARG A 43 -5.46 8.57 -10.70
N PRO A 44 -4.40 8.98 -11.43
CA PRO A 44 -3.87 10.34 -11.28
C PRO A 44 -4.95 11.40 -11.54
N PRO A 45 -4.97 12.52 -10.81
CA PRO A 45 -4.04 12.90 -9.73
C PRO A 45 -4.42 12.41 -8.33
N ASN A 46 -5.47 11.60 -8.20
CA ASN A 46 -6.05 11.20 -6.91
C ASN A 46 -5.38 9.96 -6.33
N GLY A 47 -4.51 9.33 -7.08
CA GLY A 47 -3.80 8.13 -6.67
C GLY A 47 -2.93 7.58 -7.79
N LEU A 48 -2.30 6.45 -7.52
CA LEU A 48 -1.47 5.74 -8.49
C LEU A 48 -1.43 4.27 -8.10
N PHE A 49 -1.36 3.38 -9.09
CA PHE A 49 -1.12 1.97 -8.86
C PHE A 49 0.06 1.49 -9.71
N LEU A 50 1.01 0.82 -9.07
CA LEU A 50 2.24 0.36 -9.70
C LEU A 50 2.35 -1.15 -9.64
N ILE A 51 2.89 -1.74 -10.71
CA ILE A 51 3.27 -3.15 -10.76
C ILE A 51 4.71 -3.25 -11.24
N ALA A 52 5.51 -4.07 -10.56
CA ALA A 52 6.83 -4.48 -11.02
C ALA A 52 6.70 -5.76 -11.83
N TYR A 53 7.38 -5.80 -12.97
CA TYR A 53 7.42 -6.95 -13.88
C TYR A 53 8.86 -7.49 -13.95
N ASP A 54 8.98 -8.81 -14.02
CA ASP A 54 10.28 -9.45 -14.20
C ASP A 54 10.69 -9.46 -15.69
N GLU A 55 11.83 -10.09 -15.99
CA GLU A 55 12.36 -10.14 -17.35
C GLU A 55 11.47 -10.94 -18.33
N GLN A 56 10.59 -11.80 -17.82
CA GLN A 56 9.61 -12.53 -18.61
C GLN A 56 8.24 -11.84 -18.64
N ASP A 57 8.17 -10.56 -18.27
CA ASP A 57 6.93 -9.79 -18.21
C ASP A 57 5.87 -10.35 -17.25
N ARG A 58 6.31 -11.03 -16.17
CA ARG A 58 5.40 -11.54 -15.16
C ARG A 58 5.24 -10.49 -14.04
N PRO A 59 4.01 -10.22 -13.58
CA PRO A 59 3.80 -9.31 -12.46
C PRO A 59 4.29 -9.95 -11.15
N VAL A 60 5.16 -9.26 -10.43
CA VAL A 60 5.84 -9.82 -9.25
C VAL A 60 5.72 -8.97 -8.00
N ALA A 61 5.32 -7.73 -8.12
CA ALA A 61 5.15 -6.85 -6.97
C ALA A 61 4.17 -5.72 -7.31
N THR A 62 3.55 -5.16 -6.28
CA THR A 62 2.54 -4.12 -6.46
C THR A 62 2.53 -3.16 -5.27
N GLY A 63 1.94 -2.01 -5.48
CA GLY A 63 1.62 -1.04 -4.44
C GLY A 63 0.87 0.14 -5.05
N GLY A 64 0.08 0.80 -4.23
CA GLY A 64 -0.67 1.97 -4.66
C GLY A 64 -0.84 2.97 -3.53
N TRP A 65 -1.21 4.20 -3.90
CA TRP A 65 -1.68 5.18 -2.95
C TRP A 65 -2.97 5.81 -3.45
N ARG A 66 -3.80 6.24 -2.52
CA ARG A 66 -5.03 6.98 -2.82
C ARG A 66 -5.12 8.21 -1.92
N ALA A 67 -5.66 9.30 -2.47
CA ALA A 67 -5.90 10.51 -1.70
C ALA A 67 -6.95 10.25 -0.63
N GLN A 68 -6.68 10.72 0.58
CA GLN A 68 -7.65 10.79 1.67
C GLN A 68 -7.57 12.17 2.26
N ASP A 69 -8.73 12.75 2.53
CA ASP A 69 -8.82 13.99 3.27
C ASP A 69 -9.54 13.73 4.58
N GLU A 70 -9.74 14.76 5.40
CA GLU A 70 -10.41 14.61 6.69
C GLU A 70 -11.72 13.84 6.52
N ASN A 71 -11.89 12.82 7.34
CA ASN A 71 -13.08 11.95 7.33
C ASN A 71 -13.34 11.39 8.72
N ASP A 72 -14.44 10.63 8.86
CA ASP A 72 -14.84 10.03 10.12
C ASP A 72 -13.92 8.89 10.58
N GLU A 73 -12.99 8.46 9.73
CA GLU A 73 -12.07 7.37 10.04
C GLU A 73 -10.69 7.85 10.50
N GLY A 74 -10.52 9.15 10.73
CA GLY A 74 -9.30 9.70 11.33
C GLY A 74 -8.24 10.17 10.34
N ASN A 75 -8.55 10.24 9.05
CA ASN A 75 -7.64 10.85 8.09
C ASN A 75 -7.60 12.37 8.25
N GLN A 76 -6.49 12.97 7.81
CA GLN A 76 -6.27 14.41 7.77
C GLN A 76 -6.24 14.89 6.32
N ASP A 77 -6.53 16.18 6.12
CA ASP A 77 -6.40 16.77 4.79
C ASP A 77 -4.95 16.63 4.30
N GLY A 78 -4.81 16.23 3.03
CA GLY A 78 -3.51 16.00 2.43
C GLY A 78 -2.92 14.60 2.64
N ASP A 79 -3.66 13.69 3.26
CA ASP A 79 -3.22 12.30 3.40
C ASP A 79 -3.19 11.58 2.06
N ALA A 80 -2.14 10.79 1.86
CA ALA A 80 -2.03 9.79 0.82
C ALA A 80 -1.96 8.42 1.50
N GLU A 81 -2.94 7.57 1.27
CA GLU A 81 -3.00 6.26 1.94
C GLU A 81 -2.36 5.19 1.07
N LEU A 82 -1.32 4.55 1.60
CA LEU A 82 -0.66 3.43 0.96
C LEU A 82 -1.52 2.17 1.06
N LYS A 83 -1.70 1.46 -0.06
CA LYS A 83 -2.52 0.25 -0.13
C LYS A 83 -1.83 -0.80 -0.99
N ARG A 84 -2.07 -2.07 -0.65
CA ARG A 84 -1.71 -3.23 -1.46
C ARG A 84 -0.22 -3.37 -1.76
N MET A 85 0.64 -2.98 -0.83
CA MET A 85 2.07 -3.25 -0.94
C MET A 85 2.31 -4.77 -0.81
N PHE A 86 2.87 -5.37 -1.86
CA PHE A 86 3.07 -6.80 -1.90
C PHE A 86 4.19 -7.17 -2.87
N VAL A 87 5.01 -8.13 -2.48
CA VAL A 87 6.03 -8.76 -3.33
C VAL A 87 5.83 -10.25 -3.23
N ILE A 88 5.76 -10.95 -4.37
CA ILE A 88 5.67 -12.42 -4.35
C ILE A 88 6.90 -13.00 -3.64
N GLU A 89 6.71 -14.16 -3.00
CA GLU A 89 7.73 -14.75 -2.14
C GLU A 89 9.07 -14.92 -2.86
N GLN A 90 9.05 -15.36 -4.11
CA GLN A 90 10.25 -15.62 -4.91
C GLN A 90 11.08 -14.38 -5.22
N CYS A 91 10.48 -13.19 -5.12
CA CYS A 91 11.13 -11.92 -5.46
C CYS A 91 11.41 -11.04 -4.22
N ARG A 92 11.24 -11.56 -3.01
CA ARG A 92 11.52 -10.85 -1.78
C ARG A 92 13.03 -10.71 -1.56
N GLY A 93 13.43 -9.66 -0.84
CA GLY A 93 14.83 -9.40 -0.56
C GLY A 93 15.61 -8.72 -1.69
N LEU A 94 14.93 -8.30 -2.77
CA LEU A 94 15.55 -7.63 -3.92
C LEU A 94 15.34 -6.11 -3.90
N GLY A 95 14.74 -5.56 -2.85
CA GLY A 95 14.51 -4.12 -2.74
C GLY A 95 13.30 -3.60 -3.53
N LEU A 96 12.44 -4.46 -4.06
CA LEU A 96 11.29 -4.05 -4.88
C LEU A 96 10.28 -3.22 -4.09
N ALA A 97 9.96 -3.64 -2.85
CA ALA A 97 9.03 -2.89 -2.00
C ALA A 97 9.53 -1.47 -1.74
N ARG A 98 10.82 -1.30 -1.46
CA ARG A 98 11.42 0.02 -1.24
C ARG A 98 11.36 0.89 -2.50
N ARG A 99 11.61 0.30 -3.67
CA ARG A 99 11.54 1.02 -4.94
C ARG A 99 10.12 1.49 -5.25
N ILE A 100 9.14 0.60 -5.07
CA ILE A 100 7.73 0.94 -5.27
C ILE A 100 7.32 2.04 -4.28
N LEU A 101 7.65 1.88 -3.00
CA LEU A 101 7.33 2.87 -1.97
C LEU A 101 7.91 4.25 -2.32
N ALA A 102 9.16 4.32 -2.73
CA ALA A 102 9.81 5.58 -3.09
C ALA A 102 9.10 6.26 -4.28
N LEU A 103 8.72 5.49 -5.29
CA LEU A 103 7.99 6.02 -6.45
C LEU A 103 6.60 6.53 -6.06
N LEU A 104 5.90 5.81 -5.17
CA LEU A 104 4.59 6.24 -4.69
C LEU A 104 4.68 7.53 -3.86
N GLU A 105 5.70 7.65 -3.00
CA GLU A 105 5.94 8.87 -2.22
C GLU A 105 6.23 10.06 -3.12
N GLU A 106 7.06 9.87 -4.14
CA GLU A 106 7.38 10.91 -5.10
C GLU A 106 6.14 11.38 -5.87
N ASP A 107 5.33 10.44 -6.34
CA ASP A 107 4.10 10.75 -7.06
C ASP A 107 3.08 11.46 -6.17
N ALA A 108 2.88 11.01 -4.95
CA ALA A 108 1.97 11.65 -3.99
C ALA A 108 2.42 13.06 -3.66
N ARG A 109 3.74 13.28 -3.48
CA ARG A 109 4.30 14.61 -3.25
C ARG A 109 4.05 15.52 -4.46
N ALA A 110 4.26 15.03 -5.66
CA ALA A 110 4.00 15.78 -6.90
C ALA A 110 2.51 16.12 -7.07
N ALA A 111 1.62 15.28 -6.55
CA ALA A 111 0.17 15.53 -6.55
C ALA A 111 -0.27 16.48 -5.42
N GLY A 112 0.65 17.02 -4.63
CA GLY A 112 0.36 17.98 -3.56
C GLY A 112 -0.03 17.35 -2.24
N ARG A 113 0.13 16.03 -2.08
CA ARG A 113 -0.12 15.38 -0.81
C ARG A 113 0.99 15.72 0.18
N THR A 114 0.65 15.75 1.47
CA THR A 114 1.56 16.23 2.52
C THR A 114 2.02 15.13 3.48
N ARG A 115 1.27 14.03 3.55
CA ARG A 115 1.58 12.94 4.46
C ARG A 115 1.21 11.61 3.82
N MET A 116 2.14 10.65 3.81
CA MET A 116 1.83 9.27 3.47
C MET A 116 1.45 8.53 4.75
N VAL A 117 0.32 7.84 4.72
CA VAL A 117 -0.17 7.06 5.85
C VAL A 117 -0.42 5.63 5.41
N LEU A 118 -0.32 4.72 6.35
CA LEU A 118 -0.61 3.31 6.10
C LEU A 118 -1.18 2.64 7.33
N GLU A 119 -1.92 1.58 7.09
CA GLU A 119 -2.41 0.68 8.11
C GLU A 119 -1.89 -0.71 7.80
N THR A 120 -1.23 -1.34 8.77
CA THR A 120 -0.74 -2.72 8.68
C THR A 120 -1.15 -3.46 9.94
N GLY A 121 -0.64 -4.66 10.15
CA GLY A 121 -0.98 -5.45 11.31
C GLY A 121 0.24 -6.02 12.02
N ASP A 122 0.04 -6.42 13.28
CA ASP A 122 1.10 -6.96 14.13
C ASP A 122 1.60 -8.34 13.68
N GLN A 123 0.86 -9.00 12.77
CA GLN A 123 1.29 -10.27 12.15
C GLN A 123 2.16 -10.05 10.90
N GLN A 124 2.58 -8.82 10.64
CA GLN A 124 3.42 -8.45 9.50
C GLN A 124 4.68 -7.70 9.98
N PRO A 125 5.55 -8.33 10.79
CA PRO A 125 6.72 -7.66 11.34
C PRO A 125 7.70 -7.17 10.26
N GLU A 126 7.81 -7.86 9.13
CA GLU A 126 8.65 -7.46 8.01
C GLU A 126 8.13 -6.16 7.35
N ALA A 127 6.82 -5.97 7.28
CA ALA A 127 6.23 -4.73 6.77
C ALA A 127 6.50 -3.57 7.72
N VAL A 128 6.28 -3.76 9.01
CA VAL A 128 6.58 -2.74 10.03
C VAL A 128 8.05 -2.33 9.98
N ALA A 129 8.96 -3.30 9.83
CA ALA A 129 10.41 -3.03 9.71
C ALA A 129 10.74 -2.24 8.44
N LEU A 130 10.12 -2.58 7.30
CA LEU A 130 10.30 -1.86 6.05
C LEU A 130 9.90 -0.39 6.20
N TYR A 131 8.71 -0.14 6.72
CA TYR A 131 8.21 1.22 6.87
C TYR A 131 9.02 2.02 7.89
N GLY A 132 9.35 1.42 9.03
CA GLY A 132 10.19 2.06 10.03
C GLY A 132 11.55 2.48 9.48
N SER A 133 12.20 1.62 8.71
CA SER A 133 13.49 1.92 8.07
C SER A 133 13.37 2.88 6.88
N SER A 134 12.15 3.14 6.41
CA SER A 134 11.86 4.08 5.33
C SER A 134 11.40 5.45 5.83
N GLY A 135 11.47 5.69 7.13
CA GLY A 135 11.17 7.00 7.73
C GLY A 135 9.75 7.16 8.25
N TYR A 136 9.00 6.05 8.36
CA TYR A 136 7.65 6.08 8.93
C TYR A 136 7.70 5.91 10.44
N ASP A 137 6.89 6.69 11.13
CA ASP A 137 6.69 6.61 12.57
C ASP A 137 5.26 6.16 12.87
N ARG A 138 5.05 5.56 14.04
CA ARG A 138 3.71 5.23 14.49
C ARG A 138 2.88 6.50 14.64
N CYS A 139 1.61 6.42 14.25
CA CYS A 139 0.66 7.52 14.36
C CYS A 139 -0.66 7.06 14.97
N GLY A 140 -1.57 8.00 15.20
CA GLY A 140 -2.93 7.68 15.65
C GLY A 140 -3.64 6.76 14.66
N LYS A 141 -4.41 5.82 15.19
CA LYS A 141 -5.12 4.84 14.36
C LYS A 141 -6.19 5.52 13.50
N PHE A 142 -6.28 5.09 12.26
CA PHE A 142 -7.26 5.53 11.28
C PHE A 142 -7.73 4.35 10.45
N GLY A 143 -8.72 4.56 9.59
CA GLY A 143 -9.16 3.57 8.61
C GLY A 143 -10.15 2.56 9.16
N TYR A 144 -10.48 1.60 8.32
CA TYR A 144 -11.48 0.57 8.62
C TYR A 144 -11.17 -0.20 9.90
N TYR A 145 -9.87 -0.52 10.14
CA TYR A 145 -9.43 -1.36 11.26
C TYR A 145 -8.98 -0.57 12.48
N ARG A 146 -9.30 0.73 12.58
CA ARG A 146 -8.79 1.61 13.66
C ARG A 146 -9.14 1.17 15.08
N PHE A 147 -10.18 0.36 15.24
CA PHE A 147 -10.60 -0.17 16.53
C PHE A 147 -10.10 -1.60 16.82
N HIS A 148 -9.35 -2.19 15.89
CA HIS A 148 -8.77 -3.51 16.08
C HIS A 148 -7.44 -3.42 16.82
N GLU A 149 -7.24 -4.28 17.82
CA GLU A 149 -6.01 -4.26 18.64
C GLU A 149 -4.75 -4.53 17.83
N ASN A 150 -4.84 -5.40 16.83
CA ASN A 150 -3.69 -5.78 15.99
C ASN A 150 -3.39 -4.79 14.84
N SER A 151 -4.17 -3.72 14.72
CA SER A 151 -3.92 -2.68 13.72
C SER A 151 -2.75 -1.79 14.15
N ILE A 152 -1.83 -1.53 13.21
CA ILE A 152 -0.70 -0.63 13.38
C ILE A 152 -0.77 0.42 12.27
N CYS A 153 -0.84 1.70 12.67
CA CYS A 153 -0.84 2.81 11.75
C CYS A 153 0.47 3.57 11.81
N MET A 154 0.97 3.94 10.65
CA MET A 154 2.24 4.66 10.52
C MET A 154 2.09 5.80 9.52
N ALA A 155 2.93 6.82 9.65
CA ALA A 155 2.88 8.01 8.81
C ALA A 155 4.28 8.57 8.56
N LYS A 156 4.42 9.23 7.42
CA LYS A 156 5.64 9.94 7.03
C LYS A 156 5.25 11.26 6.36
N GLN A 157 5.90 12.35 6.77
CA GLN A 157 5.74 13.64 6.08
C GLN A 157 6.39 13.57 4.70
N LEU A 158 5.67 14.06 3.70
CA LEU A 158 6.15 14.08 2.32
C LEU A 158 6.91 15.34 1.94
#